data_e659ea05224a2737440f5a875f5b8e83
#
_entry.id   e659ea05224a2737440f5a875f5b8e83
#
_cell.length_a   1.000
_cell.length_b   1.000
_cell.length_c   1.000
_cell.angle_alpha   90.00
_cell.angle_beta   90.00
_cell.angle_gamma   90.00
#
_symmetry.space_group_name_H-M   'P 1'
#
loop_
_entity.id
_entity.type
_entity.pdbx_description
1 polymer ?
#
loop_
_entity_poly.entity_id
_entity_poly.type
_entity_poly.pdbx_seq_one_letter_code
_entity_poly.pdbx_strand_id
1 'polypeptide(L)'
;MFRIRRVYDDATPPNREAIAQVQEILHAQFPTLSKREIAKLPRQLRNPLKYRFRSILFIAEGPRKGIDGFALVLHEPNLRFCFIDFISAAKYRTGGGIGSALYERVRTEALNLNTIGLFLECLPDDPRLSRNPEIRRQNAKRLRFFERYGALPVINTAYETPLKPGEDNPPYLLFDDLGQSIPLGRATAREIVRAILERKYGDISPPGYIDMVVESFQDDPLRLRKPRYFHKPAVPAARYVPPDQCIVLLVNDKHAIHHVQEQGYVEAPVRIDSILAEIDGTGLFRRTAARRFSEKHIKAVHDPKFVGYLKRVCARLEPDESVYPYVFPIRNIARPPRELAIRAGYYCIDTFTPLSRNAYPAAKGAVDCALTAAEKILEGYRLSYALIRPPGHHAEYRSFGGFCYLNSAAVAAQYLSRHGKVAMIDIDHHHGNGQQDIFYERSDVLTISIHGQPRFTYPYFSGFKDERGSGPGRNYNMNIPLPESVDGRRYRRALEGALKRAARFRPDFLIILLGLDTARADPTGTWSLESEDFEVNGRMLGSLNLPTLVIQEGGYDNRVLGINARHFFAGLWSAAFA
;
A
#
# COMPACT_ATOMS: atom_id res chain seq x y z
N MET A 1 9.58 -7.47 -4.79
CA MET A 1 9.21 -6.03 -4.81
C MET A 1 9.34 -5.53 -6.24
N PHE A 2 8.44 -4.69 -6.73
CA PHE A 2 8.51 -4.06 -8.06
C PHE A 2 8.51 -2.54 -7.87
N ARG A 3 9.00 -1.82 -8.87
CA ARG A 3 9.00 -0.36 -8.93
C ARG A 3 8.09 0.10 -10.06
N ILE A 4 7.23 1.10 -9.82
CA ILE A 4 6.46 1.73 -10.90
C ILE A 4 7.19 3.00 -11.33
N ARG A 5 7.49 3.12 -12.63
CA ARG A 5 7.99 4.35 -13.22
C ARG A 5 7.19 4.77 -14.45
N ARG A 6 7.27 6.04 -14.78
CA ARG A 6 6.71 6.60 -16.01
C ARG A 6 7.74 6.52 -17.13
N VAL A 7 7.29 6.13 -18.32
CA VAL A 7 8.03 6.20 -19.56
C VAL A 7 7.49 7.35 -20.39
N TYR A 8 8.34 8.33 -20.65
CA TYR A 8 7.94 9.56 -21.36
C TYR A 8 8.05 9.43 -22.87
N ASP A 9 9.07 8.72 -23.33
CA ASP A 9 9.43 8.53 -24.74
C ASP A 9 10.34 7.29 -24.92
N ASP A 10 10.81 7.08 -26.13
CA ASP A 10 11.76 6.04 -26.52
C ASP A 10 13.19 6.57 -26.78
N ALA A 11 13.53 7.75 -26.27
CA ALA A 11 14.83 8.38 -26.54
C ALA A 11 15.99 7.59 -25.92
N THR A 12 15.82 7.09 -24.70
CA THR A 12 16.87 6.33 -24.00
C THR A 12 16.79 4.82 -24.26
N PRO A 13 17.94 4.09 -24.25
CA PRO A 13 17.94 2.63 -24.39
C PRO A 13 17.02 1.91 -23.38
N PRO A 14 17.02 2.24 -22.05
CA PRO A 14 16.11 1.61 -21.10
C PRO A 14 14.63 1.84 -21.40
N ASN A 15 14.26 3.00 -21.96
CA ASN A 15 12.87 3.27 -22.33
C ASN A 15 12.47 2.48 -23.57
N ARG A 16 13.37 2.34 -24.58
CA ARG A 16 13.11 1.51 -25.76
C ARG A 16 12.90 0.06 -25.39
N GLU A 17 13.74 -0.49 -24.52
CA GLU A 17 13.61 -1.86 -24.02
C GLU A 17 12.29 -2.05 -23.27
N ALA A 18 11.95 -1.13 -22.37
CA ALA A 18 10.70 -1.17 -21.63
C ALA A 18 9.46 -1.11 -22.55
N ILE A 19 9.48 -0.23 -23.56
CA ILE A 19 8.39 -0.13 -24.54
C ILE A 19 8.25 -1.44 -25.35
N ALA A 20 9.38 -2.06 -25.75
CA ALA A 20 9.35 -3.34 -26.46
C ALA A 20 8.70 -4.44 -25.60
N GLN A 21 9.06 -4.55 -24.32
CA GLN A 21 8.44 -5.51 -23.40
C GLN A 21 6.94 -5.21 -23.17
N VAL A 22 6.53 -3.94 -23.08
CA VAL A 22 5.10 -3.56 -23.01
C VAL A 22 4.37 -4.00 -24.28
N GLN A 23 4.97 -3.85 -25.46
CA GLN A 23 4.38 -4.32 -26.72
C GLN A 23 4.21 -5.85 -26.75
N GLU A 24 5.15 -6.61 -26.18
CA GLU A 24 5.00 -8.06 -26.00
C GLU A 24 3.83 -8.42 -25.06
N ILE A 25 3.68 -7.70 -23.95
CA ILE A 25 2.55 -7.90 -23.03
C ILE A 25 1.23 -7.55 -23.73
N LEU A 26 1.16 -6.44 -24.48
CA LEU A 26 -0.02 -6.08 -25.28
C LEU A 26 -0.39 -7.19 -26.25
N HIS A 27 0.56 -7.72 -26.99
CA HIS A 27 0.33 -8.82 -27.93
C HIS A 27 -0.18 -10.09 -27.26
N ALA A 28 0.36 -10.42 -26.08
CA ALA A 28 -0.01 -11.63 -25.33
C ALA A 28 -1.36 -11.52 -24.60
N GLN A 29 -1.71 -10.34 -24.10
CA GLN A 29 -2.90 -10.14 -23.26
C GLN A 29 -4.11 -9.59 -24.03
N PHE A 30 -3.90 -8.98 -25.19
CA PHE A 30 -4.93 -8.38 -26.04
C PHE A 30 -4.82 -8.90 -27.49
N PRO A 31 -5.16 -10.16 -27.73
CA PRO A 31 -4.95 -10.82 -29.02
C PRO A 31 -5.75 -10.21 -30.18
N THR A 32 -6.76 -9.41 -29.88
CA THR A 32 -7.57 -8.69 -30.89
C THR A 32 -6.90 -7.44 -31.43
N LEU A 33 -5.82 -6.93 -30.76
CA LEU A 33 -5.08 -5.77 -31.23
C LEU A 33 -4.25 -6.11 -32.47
N SER A 34 -4.33 -5.27 -33.47
CA SER A 34 -3.49 -5.39 -34.65
C SER A 34 -2.03 -5.06 -34.35
N LYS A 35 -1.09 -5.68 -35.07
CA LYS A 35 0.33 -5.34 -34.97
C LYS A 35 0.60 -3.85 -35.22
N ARG A 36 -0.21 -3.20 -36.08
CA ARG A 36 -0.12 -1.78 -36.39
C ARG A 36 -0.50 -0.91 -35.18
N GLU A 37 -1.49 -1.30 -34.41
CA GLU A 37 -1.90 -0.58 -33.18
C GLU A 37 -0.83 -0.70 -32.09
N ILE A 38 -0.28 -1.88 -31.86
CA ILE A 38 0.82 -2.09 -30.92
C ILE A 38 2.07 -1.28 -31.31
N ALA A 39 2.39 -1.24 -32.58
CA ALA A 39 3.55 -0.49 -33.11
C ALA A 39 3.41 1.04 -33.01
N LYS A 40 2.19 1.58 -32.76
CA LYS A 40 1.97 3.02 -32.57
C LYS A 40 2.55 3.55 -31.25
N LEU A 41 2.72 2.71 -30.21
CA LEU A 41 3.02 3.12 -28.85
C LEU A 41 4.19 4.11 -28.73
N PRO A 42 5.38 3.89 -29.30
CA PRO A 42 6.48 4.86 -29.22
C PRO A 42 6.13 6.22 -29.82
N ARG A 43 5.44 6.23 -30.97
CA ARG A 43 5.01 7.48 -31.64
C ARG A 43 3.93 8.21 -30.87
N GLN A 44 3.03 7.47 -30.22
CA GLN A 44 1.96 7.98 -29.40
C GLN A 44 2.49 8.71 -28.17
N LEU A 45 3.55 8.21 -27.55
CA LEU A 45 4.21 8.87 -26.42
C LEU A 45 4.89 10.17 -26.83
N ARG A 46 5.53 10.21 -28.01
CA ARG A 46 6.29 11.39 -28.49
C ARG A 46 5.43 12.51 -29.09
N ASN A 47 4.25 12.20 -29.61
CA ASN A 47 3.49 13.18 -30.41
C ASN A 47 2.02 13.31 -29.94
N PRO A 48 1.78 14.00 -28.81
CA PRO A 48 0.43 14.17 -28.26
C PRO A 48 -0.50 14.96 -29.20
N LEU A 49 0.02 15.90 -29.98
CA LEU A 49 -0.79 16.71 -30.90
C LEU A 49 -1.41 15.86 -32.02
N LYS A 50 -0.64 14.95 -32.59
CA LYS A 50 -1.13 14.05 -33.64
C LYS A 50 -2.23 13.11 -33.13
N TYR A 51 -2.13 12.71 -31.87
CA TYR A 51 -3.02 11.73 -31.27
C TYR A 51 -4.14 12.34 -30.43
N ARG A 52 -4.28 13.68 -30.41
CA ARG A 52 -5.30 14.46 -29.67
C ARG A 52 -5.32 14.28 -28.15
N PHE A 53 -4.59 13.30 -27.61
CA PHE A 53 -4.44 13.03 -26.18
C PHE A 53 -2.98 12.98 -25.79
N ARG A 54 -2.66 13.42 -24.58
CA ARG A 54 -1.37 13.18 -23.97
C ARG A 54 -1.32 11.75 -23.43
N SER A 55 -0.52 10.90 -24.06
CA SER A 55 -0.32 9.52 -23.59
C SER A 55 0.65 9.46 -22.44
N ILE A 56 0.28 8.72 -21.38
CA ILE A 56 1.07 8.51 -20.16
C ILE A 56 1.23 7.01 -20.00
N LEU A 57 2.48 6.53 -20.01
CA LEU A 57 2.78 5.10 -19.82
C LEU A 57 3.44 4.89 -18.47
N PHE A 58 2.80 4.10 -17.60
CA PHE A 58 3.38 3.55 -16.38
C PHE A 58 3.77 2.11 -16.58
N ILE A 59 4.93 1.71 -16.08
CA ILE A 59 5.42 0.34 -16.09
C ILE A 59 5.77 -0.11 -14.68
N ALA A 60 5.49 -1.36 -14.36
CA ALA A 60 5.94 -2.01 -13.14
C ALA A 60 7.17 -2.87 -13.46
N GLU A 61 8.34 -2.45 -12.98
CA GLU A 61 9.62 -3.15 -13.18
C GLU A 61 9.87 -4.12 -12.04
N GLY A 62 10.04 -5.40 -12.36
CA GLY A 62 10.41 -6.43 -11.39
C GLY A 62 11.90 -6.48 -11.09
N PRO A 63 12.33 -7.22 -10.05
CA PRO A 63 13.73 -7.29 -9.62
C PRO A 63 14.67 -7.92 -10.66
N ARG A 64 14.14 -8.65 -11.64
CA ARG A 64 14.91 -9.31 -12.72
C ARG A 64 14.98 -8.47 -14.01
N LYS A 65 14.82 -7.15 -13.92
CA LYS A 65 14.79 -6.20 -15.06
C LYS A 65 13.70 -6.46 -16.11
N GLY A 66 12.67 -7.24 -15.79
CA GLY A 66 11.52 -7.48 -16.63
C GLY A 66 10.36 -6.54 -16.29
N ILE A 67 9.49 -6.27 -17.27
CA ILE A 67 8.24 -5.53 -17.05
C ILE A 67 7.17 -6.51 -16.57
N ASP A 68 6.78 -6.39 -15.31
CA ASP A 68 5.76 -7.22 -14.68
C ASP A 68 4.32 -6.75 -14.96
N GLY A 69 4.16 -5.52 -15.47
CA GLY A 69 2.87 -4.94 -15.86
C GLY A 69 2.98 -3.49 -16.32
N PHE A 70 1.89 -2.96 -16.89
CA PHE A 70 1.85 -1.59 -17.36
C PHE A 70 0.44 -1.01 -17.31
N ALA A 71 0.34 0.34 -17.35
CA ALA A 71 -0.89 1.09 -17.61
C ALA A 71 -0.61 2.19 -18.64
N LEU A 72 -1.40 2.23 -19.71
CA LEU A 72 -1.41 3.29 -20.71
C LEU A 72 -2.65 4.15 -20.49
N VAL A 73 -2.43 5.42 -20.23
CA VAL A 73 -3.47 6.40 -19.90
C VAL A 73 -3.45 7.53 -20.93
N LEU A 74 -4.61 7.93 -21.36
CA LEU A 74 -4.82 9.07 -22.25
C LEU A 74 -5.38 10.23 -21.43
N HIS A 75 -4.70 11.37 -21.42
CA HIS A 75 -5.12 12.57 -20.70
C HIS A 75 -5.58 13.64 -21.69
N GLU A 76 -6.80 14.17 -21.48
CA GLU A 76 -7.37 15.29 -22.19
C GLU A 76 -7.47 16.50 -21.24
N PRO A 77 -6.55 17.49 -21.39
CA PRO A 77 -6.46 18.59 -20.43
C PRO A 77 -7.62 19.60 -20.52
N ASN A 78 -8.23 19.80 -21.71
CA ASN A 78 -9.31 20.76 -21.87
C ASN A 78 -10.62 20.26 -21.26
N LEU A 79 -10.92 18.97 -21.42
CA LEU A 79 -12.09 18.31 -20.80
C LEU A 79 -11.76 17.77 -19.40
N ARG A 80 -10.51 17.90 -18.95
CA ARG A 80 -10.05 17.54 -17.61
C ARG A 80 -10.39 16.10 -17.22
N PHE A 81 -10.11 15.13 -18.09
CA PHE A 81 -10.29 13.71 -17.76
C PHE A 81 -9.10 12.86 -18.17
N CYS A 82 -9.00 11.70 -17.56
CA CYS A 82 -8.13 10.63 -17.99
C CYS A 82 -8.94 9.42 -18.47
N PHE A 83 -8.40 8.71 -19.47
CA PHE A 83 -8.95 7.46 -19.96
C PHE A 83 -7.87 6.36 -19.90
N ILE A 84 -8.16 5.24 -19.25
CA ILE A 84 -7.26 4.08 -19.29
C ILE A 84 -7.50 3.34 -20.61
N ASP A 85 -6.52 3.41 -21.49
CA ASP A 85 -6.55 2.68 -22.75
C ASP A 85 -6.22 1.20 -22.54
N PHE A 86 -5.17 0.92 -21.76
CA PHE A 86 -4.77 -0.43 -21.36
C PHE A 86 -4.21 -0.45 -19.95
N ILE A 87 -4.56 -1.48 -19.19
CA ILE A 87 -3.92 -1.84 -17.93
C ILE A 87 -3.80 -3.36 -17.83
N SER A 88 -2.60 -3.87 -17.61
CA SER A 88 -2.37 -5.31 -17.53
C SER A 88 -1.12 -5.64 -16.70
N ALA A 89 -1.19 -6.80 -16.02
CA ALA A 89 -0.01 -7.47 -15.49
C ALA A 89 0.46 -8.56 -16.48
N ALA A 90 1.73 -8.89 -16.49
CA ALA A 90 2.27 -9.98 -17.28
C ALA A 90 1.65 -11.32 -16.85
N LYS A 91 1.44 -12.26 -17.79
CA LYS A 91 0.69 -13.51 -17.57
C LYS A 91 1.19 -14.35 -16.39
N TYR A 92 2.49 -14.32 -16.13
CA TYR A 92 3.16 -15.07 -15.04
C TYR A 92 3.16 -14.32 -13.68
N ARG A 93 2.57 -13.12 -13.60
CA ARG A 93 2.54 -12.26 -12.41
C ARG A 93 1.12 -11.89 -11.96
N THR A 94 0.11 -12.64 -12.39
CA THR A 94 -1.27 -12.42 -11.95
C THR A 94 -1.43 -12.83 -10.50
N GLY A 95 -1.93 -11.91 -9.64
CA GLY A 95 -2.14 -12.14 -8.21
C GLY A 95 -1.17 -11.42 -7.27
N GLY A 96 -0.07 -10.83 -7.78
CA GLY A 96 0.95 -10.14 -6.99
C GLY A 96 0.71 -8.64 -6.72
N GLY A 97 -0.55 -8.15 -6.72
CA GLY A 97 -0.86 -6.74 -6.40
C GLY A 97 -0.48 -5.70 -7.47
N ILE A 98 0.21 -6.09 -8.55
CA ILE A 98 0.73 -5.18 -9.59
C ILE A 98 -0.39 -4.37 -10.25
N GLY A 99 -1.50 -5.01 -10.62
CA GLY A 99 -2.66 -4.32 -11.20
C GLY A 99 -3.24 -3.27 -10.26
N SER A 100 -3.28 -3.56 -8.97
CA SER A 100 -3.74 -2.63 -7.93
C SER A 100 -2.82 -1.43 -7.82
N ALA A 101 -1.52 -1.64 -7.71
CA ALA A 101 -0.54 -0.57 -7.59
C ALA A 101 -0.50 0.32 -8.85
N LEU A 102 -0.62 -0.28 -10.04
CA LEU A 102 -0.73 0.48 -11.30
C LEU A 102 -2.01 1.33 -11.35
N TYR A 103 -3.15 0.76 -10.96
CA TYR A 103 -4.41 1.51 -10.96
C TYR A 103 -4.39 2.66 -9.94
N GLU A 104 -3.89 2.43 -8.74
CA GLU A 104 -3.68 3.47 -7.73
C GLU A 104 -2.73 4.57 -8.21
N ARG A 105 -1.65 4.19 -8.90
CA ARG A 105 -0.74 5.16 -9.50
C ARG A 105 -1.42 6.01 -10.57
N VAL A 106 -2.29 5.41 -11.39
CA VAL A 106 -3.09 6.12 -12.39
C VAL A 106 -4.08 7.08 -11.72
N ARG A 107 -4.77 6.65 -10.66
CA ARG A 107 -5.68 7.51 -9.89
C ARG A 107 -4.96 8.72 -9.29
N THR A 108 -3.79 8.50 -8.70
CA THR A 108 -2.94 9.58 -8.16
C THR A 108 -2.52 10.57 -9.26
N GLU A 109 -2.10 10.07 -10.43
CA GLU A 109 -1.74 10.94 -11.56
C GLU A 109 -2.95 11.74 -12.05
N ALA A 110 -4.12 11.12 -12.16
CA ALA A 110 -5.35 11.80 -12.59
C ALA A 110 -5.73 12.93 -11.61
N LEU A 111 -5.60 12.70 -10.30
CA LEU A 111 -5.80 13.74 -9.28
C LEU A 111 -4.77 14.88 -9.42
N ASN A 112 -3.49 14.56 -9.61
CA ASN A 112 -2.42 15.56 -9.79
C ASN A 112 -2.62 16.39 -11.07
N LEU A 113 -3.24 15.81 -12.08
CA LEU A 113 -3.62 16.50 -13.32
C LEU A 113 -4.93 17.29 -13.18
N ASN A 114 -5.51 17.32 -11.97
CA ASN A 114 -6.75 18.04 -11.67
C ASN A 114 -7.92 17.61 -12.56
N THR A 115 -8.07 16.31 -12.80
CA THR A 115 -9.15 15.76 -13.62
C THR A 115 -10.43 15.59 -12.82
N ILE A 116 -11.57 15.62 -13.50
CA ILE A 116 -12.91 15.37 -12.92
C ILE A 116 -13.15 13.87 -12.65
N GLY A 117 -12.36 13.00 -13.27
CA GLY A 117 -12.47 11.57 -13.10
C GLY A 117 -11.64 10.77 -14.10
N LEU A 118 -11.70 9.46 -13.92
CA LEU A 118 -11.02 8.48 -14.73
C LEU A 118 -12.05 7.59 -15.44
N PHE A 119 -11.92 7.47 -16.75
CA PHE A 119 -12.77 6.63 -17.58
C PHE A 119 -12.00 5.41 -18.07
N LEU A 120 -12.71 4.31 -18.30
CA LEU A 120 -12.14 3.09 -18.87
C LEU A 120 -13.23 2.20 -19.45
N GLU A 121 -12.83 1.32 -20.36
CA GLU A 121 -13.70 0.28 -20.88
C GLU A 121 -13.46 -1.06 -20.18
N CYS A 122 -14.54 -1.75 -19.84
CA CYS A 122 -14.50 -3.10 -19.30
C CYS A 122 -15.52 -3.99 -19.98
N LEU A 123 -15.11 -5.20 -20.35
CA LEU A 123 -16.00 -6.16 -21.01
C LEU A 123 -17.16 -6.57 -20.10
N PRO A 124 -18.36 -6.81 -20.66
CA PRO A 124 -19.58 -6.98 -19.91
C PRO A 124 -19.71 -8.34 -19.21
N ASP A 125 -20.41 -8.32 -18.08
CA ASP A 125 -20.81 -9.50 -17.31
C ASP A 125 -22.26 -9.95 -17.56
N ASP A 126 -22.99 -9.25 -18.44
CA ASP A 126 -24.37 -9.55 -18.80
C ASP A 126 -24.44 -10.67 -19.85
N PRO A 127 -25.25 -11.74 -19.64
CA PRO A 127 -25.42 -12.80 -20.60
C PRO A 127 -25.93 -12.36 -21.97
N ARG A 128 -26.64 -11.23 -22.04
CA ARG A 128 -27.18 -10.68 -23.29
C ARG A 128 -26.09 -10.05 -24.15
N LEU A 129 -25.01 -9.54 -23.52
CA LEU A 129 -23.90 -8.86 -24.17
C LEU A 129 -22.67 -9.76 -24.33
N SER A 130 -22.53 -10.81 -23.53
CA SER A 130 -21.43 -11.76 -23.57
C SER A 130 -21.96 -13.18 -23.50
N ARG A 131 -21.94 -13.90 -24.61
CA ARG A 131 -22.55 -15.25 -24.75
C ARG A 131 -21.75 -16.34 -24.06
N ASN A 132 -20.42 -16.25 -24.05
CA ASN A 132 -19.53 -17.26 -23.48
C ASN A 132 -19.47 -17.16 -21.94
N PRO A 133 -19.89 -18.22 -21.18
CA PRO A 133 -19.91 -18.20 -19.72
C PRO A 133 -18.54 -18.06 -19.07
N GLU A 134 -17.49 -18.53 -19.72
CA GLU A 134 -16.12 -18.46 -19.19
C GLU A 134 -15.56 -17.05 -19.33
N ILE A 135 -15.79 -16.42 -20.47
CA ILE A 135 -15.46 -15.01 -20.70
C ILE A 135 -16.21 -14.13 -19.70
N ARG A 136 -17.51 -14.36 -19.48
CA ARG A 136 -18.30 -13.61 -18.47
C ARG A 136 -17.70 -13.72 -17.06
N ARG A 137 -17.26 -14.91 -16.65
CA ARG A 137 -16.59 -15.09 -15.35
C ARG A 137 -15.31 -14.29 -15.23
N GLN A 138 -14.54 -14.19 -16.31
CA GLN A 138 -13.34 -13.34 -16.35
C GLN A 138 -13.69 -11.86 -16.31
N ASN A 139 -14.71 -11.44 -17.05
CA ASN A 139 -15.22 -10.06 -17.06
C ASN A 139 -15.74 -9.65 -15.67
N ALA A 140 -16.50 -10.53 -15.00
CA ALA A 140 -16.97 -10.31 -13.64
C ALA A 140 -15.80 -10.10 -12.63
N LYS A 141 -14.69 -10.83 -12.79
CA LYS A 141 -13.48 -10.61 -11.97
C LYS A 141 -12.85 -9.24 -12.23
N ARG A 142 -12.82 -8.76 -13.50
CA ARG A 142 -12.32 -7.44 -13.85
C ARG A 142 -13.24 -6.33 -13.30
N LEU A 143 -14.54 -6.47 -13.45
CA LEU A 143 -15.53 -5.54 -12.88
C LEU A 143 -15.42 -5.48 -11.35
N ARG A 144 -15.30 -6.63 -10.68
CA ARG A 144 -15.05 -6.70 -9.23
C ARG A 144 -13.78 -5.94 -8.84
N PHE A 145 -12.73 -6.02 -9.66
CA PHE A 145 -11.50 -5.27 -9.42
C PHE A 145 -11.76 -3.76 -9.45
N PHE A 146 -12.43 -3.24 -10.48
CA PHE A 146 -12.70 -1.82 -10.61
C PHE A 146 -13.73 -1.29 -9.60
N GLU A 147 -14.76 -2.07 -9.28
CA GLU A 147 -15.76 -1.72 -8.26
C GLU A 147 -15.14 -1.46 -6.87
N ARG A 148 -14.05 -2.14 -6.52
CA ARG A 148 -13.32 -1.89 -5.27
C ARG A 148 -12.76 -0.47 -5.16
N TYR A 149 -12.52 0.19 -6.29
CA TYR A 149 -12.03 1.57 -6.35
C TYR A 149 -13.17 2.58 -6.51
N GLY A 150 -14.40 2.14 -6.66
CA GLY A 150 -15.54 2.99 -6.94
C GLY A 150 -15.78 3.25 -8.43
N ALA A 151 -15.01 2.63 -9.33
CA ALA A 151 -15.23 2.72 -10.77
C ALA A 151 -16.42 1.83 -11.16
N LEU A 152 -17.49 2.46 -11.62
CA LEU A 152 -18.78 1.81 -11.89
C LEU A 152 -19.21 2.05 -13.34
N PRO A 153 -19.90 1.05 -13.98
CA PRO A 153 -20.47 1.25 -15.29
C PRO A 153 -21.50 2.38 -15.32
N VAL A 154 -21.39 3.25 -16.32
CA VAL A 154 -22.45 4.22 -16.68
C VAL A 154 -23.59 3.42 -17.29
N ILE A 155 -24.82 3.69 -16.87
CA ILE A 155 -26.03 2.98 -17.34
C ILE A 155 -27.02 3.91 -18.04
N ASN A 156 -28.04 3.34 -18.66
CA ASN A 156 -29.06 4.06 -19.42
C ASN A 156 -28.49 4.79 -20.64
N THR A 157 -27.51 4.17 -21.31
CA THR A 157 -26.87 4.70 -22.51
C THR A 157 -26.79 3.63 -23.59
N ALA A 158 -26.47 4.00 -24.80
CA ALA A 158 -26.19 3.06 -25.90
C ALA A 158 -24.69 2.80 -26.09
N TYR A 159 -23.86 3.00 -25.05
CA TYR A 159 -22.43 2.77 -25.16
C TYR A 159 -22.09 1.31 -25.46
N GLU A 160 -22.90 0.38 -24.96
CA GLU A 160 -22.76 -1.06 -25.20
C GLU A 160 -23.33 -1.50 -26.58
N THR A 161 -23.53 -0.57 -27.51
CA THR A 161 -23.95 -0.94 -28.88
C THR A 161 -22.75 -1.46 -29.67
N PRO A 162 -22.82 -2.68 -30.23
CA PRO A 162 -21.72 -3.22 -31.03
C PRO A 162 -21.45 -2.37 -32.28
N LEU A 163 -20.17 -2.21 -32.65
CA LEU A 163 -19.77 -1.53 -33.89
C LEU A 163 -20.24 -2.26 -35.15
N LYS A 164 -20.30 -3.59 -35.08
CA LYS A 164 -20.81 -4.45 -36.16
C LYS A 164 -21.98 -5.30 -35.66
N PRO A 165 -23.03 -5.46 -36.46
CA PRO A 165 -24.15 -6.34 -36.12
C PRO A 165 -23.65 -7.76 -35.76
N GLY A 166 -24.08 -8.28 -34.59
CA GLY A 166 -23.71 -9.61 -34.12
C GLY A 166 -22.36 -9.74 -33.40
N GLU A 167 -21.63 -8.66 -33.25
CA GLU A 167 -20.40 -8.63 -32.43
C GLU A 167 -20.72 -8.91 -30.97
N ASP A 168 -19.92 -9.77 -30.32
CA ASP A 168 -20.07 -10.17 -28.92
C ASP A 168 -19.14 -9.32 -28.03
N ASN A 169 -19.55 -9.07 -26.80
CA ASN A 169 -18.77 -8.33 -25.79
C ASN A 169 -18.53 -6.81 -26.06
N PRO A 170 -19.53 -6.02 -26.47
CA PRO A 170 -19.37 -4.56 -26.50
C PRO A 170 -19.08 -4.06 -25.07
N PRO A 171 -18.07 -3.18 -24.87
CA PRO A 171 -17.62 -2.84 -23.52
C PRO A 171 -18.61 -1.92 -22.80
N TYR A 172 -18.64 -2.00 -21.47
CA TYR A 172 -19.16 -0.94 -20.61
C TYR A 172 -18.19 0.22 -20.55
N LEU A 173 -18.71 1.45 -20.50
CA LEU A 173 -17.95 2.61 -20.05
C LEU A 173 -18.03 2.69 -18.51
N LEU A 174 -16.89 2.60 -17.83
CA LEU A 174 -16.79 2.81 -16.39
C LEU A 174 -16.33 4.24 -16.09
N PHE A 175 -16.86 4.80 -15.01
CA PHE A 175 -16.44 6.07 -14.44
C PHE A 175 -15.99 5.89 -13.00
N ASP A 176 -14.76 6.37 -12.69
CA ASP A 176 -14.18 6.50 -11.35
C ASP A 176 -14.09 7.99 -11.03
N ASP A 177 -14.85 8.46 -10.06
CA ASP A 177 -14.85 9.84 -9.60
C ASP A 177 -13.63 10.21 -8.76
N LEU A 178 -12.68 9.28 -8.60
CA LEU A 178 -11.46 9.42 -7.80
C LEU A 178 -11.72 9.69 -6.31
N GLY A 179 -12.93 9.43 -5.83
CA GLY A 179 -13.37 9.74 -4.47
C GLY A 179 -13.72 11.21 -4.24
N GLN A 180 -13.87 11.99 -5.31
CA GLN A 180 -14.20 13.42 -5.21
C GLN A 180 -15.69 13.68 -4.95
N SER A 181 -16.55 12.66 -5.12
CA SER A 181 -18.01 12.75 -4.95
C SER A 181 -18.66 13.84 -5.83
N ILE A 182 -18.07 14.11 -7.00
CA ILE A 182 -18.56 15.10 -7.95
C ILE A 182 -19.47 14.40 -8.96
N PRO A 183 -20.77 14.75 -9.03
CA PRO A 183 -21.66 14.16 -10.02
C PRO A 183 -21.23 14.54 -11.46
N LEU A 184 -21.25 13.57 -12.36
CA LEU A 184 -20.93 13.79 -13.77
C LEU A 184 -22.17 14.31 -14.52
N GLY A 185 -22.19 15.58 -14.86
CA GLY A 185 -23.28 16.21 -15.61
C GLY A 185 -23.32 15.74 -17.07
N ARG A 186 -24.54 15.69 -17.63
CA ARG A 186 -24.82 15.23 -19.00
C ARG A 186 -23.99 15.92 -20.08
N ALA A 187 -23.92 17.26 -20.06
CA ALA A 187 -23.20 18.01 -21.07
C ALA A 187 -21.72 17.63 -21.13
N THR A 188 -21.06 17.65 -19.99
CA THR A 188 -19.65 17.26 -19.86
C THR A 188 -19.43 15.80 -20.25
N ALA A 189 -20.32 14.91 -19.86
CA ALA A 189 -20.23 13.50 -20.22
C ALA A 189 -20.31 13.26 -21.73
N ARG A 190 -21.21 13.97 -22.43
CA ARG A 190 -21.34 13.87 -23.89
C ARG A 190 -20.07 14.34 -24.62
N GLU A 191 -19.44 15.41 -24.16
CA GLU A 191 -18.17 15.90 -24.72
C GLU A 191 -17.04 14.88 -24.49
N ILE A 192 -16.94 14.33 -23.29
CA ILE A 192 -15.93 13.31 -22.96
C ILE A 192 -16.14 12.05 -23.78
N VAL A 193 -17.36 11.54 -23.84
CA VAL A 193 -17.69 10.31 -24.59
C VAL A 193 -17.41 10.50 -26.07
N ARG A 194 -17.75 11.64 -26.65
CA ARG A 194 -17.41 11.98 -28.03
C ARG A 194 -15.91 11.93 -28.25
N ALA A 195 -15.13 12.59 -27.39
CA ALA A 195 -13.67 12.59 -27.49
C ALA A 195 -13.07 11.19 -27.38
N ILE A 196 -13.59 10.32 -26.51
CA ILE A 196 -13.16 8.93 -26.39
C ILE A 196 -13.47 8.12 -27.65
N LEU A 197 -14.71 8.19 -28.14
CA LEU A 197 -15.17 7.44 -29.31
C LEU A 197 -14.47 7.86 -30.60
N GLU A 198 -14.34 9.16 -30.85
CA GLU A 198 -13.59 9.69 -32.00
C GLU A 198 -12.13 9.23 -31.96
N ARG A 199 -11.53 9.17 -30.78
CA ARG A 199 -10.14 8.74 -30.61
C ARG A 199 -9.96 7.26 -30.87
N LYS A 200 -10.84 6.41 -30.30
CA LYS A 200 -10.69 4.95 -30.35
C LYS A 200 -11.29 4.34 -31.63
N TYR A 201 -12.42 4.86 -32.06
CA TYR A 201 -13.27 4.21 -33.06
C TYR A 201 -13.55 5.09 -34.28
N GLY A 202 -13.05 6.34 -34.32
CA GLY A 202 -13.33 7.28 -35.40
C GLY A 202 -13.03 6.74 -36.80
N ASP A 203 -11.95 5.95 -36.93
CA ASP A 203 -11.54 5.36 -38.21
C ASP A 203 -12.35 4.11 -38.63
N ILE A 204 -13.13 3.50 -37.70
CA ILE A 204 -13.78 2.20 -37.93
C ILE A 204 -15.28 2.20 -37.60
N SER A 205 -15.80 3.28 -37.00
CA SER A 205 -17.21 3.39 -36.66
C SER A 205 -18.08 3.64 -37.89
N PRO A 206 -19.28 3.05 -37.95
CA PRO A 206 -20.25 3.40 -38.99
C PRO A 206 -20.65 4.88 -38.95
N PRO A 207 -21.05 5.47 -40.07
CA PRO A 207 -21.57 6.85 -40.08
C PRO A 207 -22.73 7.02 -39.10
N GLY A 208 -22.70 8.09 -38.30
CA GLY A 208 -23.71 8.39 -37.27
C GLY A 208 -23.64 7.59 -35.98
N TYR A 209 -22.75 6.57 -35.87
CA TYR A 209 -22.62 5.74 -34.67
C TYR A 209 -22.23 6.56 -33.44
N ILE A 210 -21.22 7.42 -33.58
CA ILE A 210 -20.72 8.25 -32.46
C ILE A 210 -21.83 9.20 -31.98
N ASP A 211 -22.54 9.85 -32.89
CA ASP A 211 -23.63 10.75 -32.53
C ASP A 211 -24.77 9.99 -31.83
N MET A 212 -25.16 8.85 -32.34
CA MET A 212 -26.18 7.99 -31.71
C MET A 212 -25.79 7.61 -30.27
N VAL A 213 -24.54 7.19 -30.04
CA VAL A 213 -24.08 6.84 -28.71
C VAL A 213 -24.06 8.07 -27.80
N VAL A 214 -23.48 9.19 -28.25
CA VAL A 214 -23.39 10.44 -27.47
C VAL A 214 -24.77 10.97 -27.08
N GLU A 215 -25.72 10.96 -28.01
CA GLU A 215 -27.09 11.45 -27.77
C GLU A 215 -27.85 10.56 -26.79
N SER A 216 -27.49 9.28 -26.68
CA SER A 216 -28.10 8.35 -25.71
C SER A 216 -27.86 8.70 -24.25
N PHE A 217 -26.86 9.53 -23.95
CA PHE A 217 -26.58 10.01 -22.59
C PHE A 217 -27.61 11.08 -22.20
N GLN A 218 -28.72 10.67 -21.58
CA GLN A 218 -29.86 11.52 -21.26
C GLN A 218 -29.97 11.89 -19.78
N ASP A 219 -29.50 11.03 -18.88
CA ASP A 219 -29.53 11.29 -17.43
C ASP A 219 -28.67 12.51 -17.05
N ASP A 220 -29.13 13.33 -16.06
CA ASP A 220 -28.40 14.49 -15.55
C ASP A 220 -28.63 14.66 -14.04
N PRO A 221 -27.66 14.36 -13.19
CA PRO A 221 -26.36 13.76 -13.51
C PRO A 221 -26.47 12.32 -14.01
N LEU A 222 -25.41 11.82 -14.66
CA LEU A 222 -25.38 10.44 -15.15
C LEU A 222 -25.59 9.44 -14.02
N ARG A 223 -26.26 8.33 -14.35
CA ARG A 223 -26.48 7.23 -13.43
C ARG A 223 -25.40 6.16 -13.59
N LEU A 224 -24.91 5.68 -12.44
CA LEU A 224 -23.96 4.58 -12.37
C LEU A 224 -24.67 3.32 -11.88
N ARG A 225 -24.24 2.15 -12.37
CA ARG A 225 -24.70 0.86 -11.90
C ARG A 225 -24.36 0.69 -10.42
N LYS A 226 -25.27 0.17 -9.62
CA LYS A 226 -24.93 -0.20 -8.24
C LYS A 226 -23.87 -1.30 -8.22
N PRO A 227 -22.91 -1.29 -7.26
CA PRO A 227 -21.92 -2.34 -7.13
C PRO A 227 -22.58 -3.72 -7.04
N ARG A 228 -22.08 -4.69 -7.80
CA ARG A 228 -22.56 -6.09 -7.80
C ARG A 228 -21.64 -7.02 -7.04
N TYR A 229 -20.35 -6.72 -7.04
CA TYR A 229 -19.30 -7.63 -6.60
C TYR A 229 -18.55 -7.14 -5.36
N PHE A 230 -18.58 -5.86 -5.11
CA PHE A 230 -17.92 -5.27 -3.96
C PHE A 230 -18.91 -4.43 -3.16
N HIS A 231 -19.28 -4.94 -2.00
CA HIS A 231 -20.06 -4.20 -1.02
C HIS A 231 -19.11 -3.85 0.11
N LYS A 232 -18.89 -2.54 0.35
CA LYS A 232 -18.14 -2.11 1.53
C LYS A 232 -18.90 -2.64 2.75
N PRO A 233 -18.27 -3.45 3.63
CA PRO A 233 -18.94 -3.91 4.84
C PRO A 233 -19.46 -2.70 5.63
N ALA A 234 -20.71 -2.75 6.09
CA ALA A 234 -21.23 -1.71 6.95
C ALA A 234 -20.36 -1.61 8.20
N VAL A 235 -19.93 -0.40 8.56
CA VAL A 235 -19.31 -0.17 9.86
C VAL A 235 -20.39 -0.48 10.89
N PRO A 236 -20.15 -1.43 11.82
CA PRO A 236 -21.14 -1.72 12.86
C PRO A 236 -21.54 -0.44 13.57
N ALA A 237 -22.82 -0.30 13.95
CA ALA A 237 -23.27 0.83 14.74
C ALA A 237 -22.37 0.98 15.97
N ALA A 238 -22.00 2.22 16.31
CA ALA A 238 -21.12 2.51 17.44
C ALA A 238 -21.65 1.83 18.70
N ARG A 239 -20.87 0.91 19.25
CA ARG A 239 -21.19 0.23 20.50
C ARG A 239 -20.79 1.14 21.64
N TYR A 240 -21.64 1.28 22.65
CA TYR A 240 -21.19 1.89 23.89
C TYR A 240 -20.12 1.00 24.55
N VAL A 241 -18.94 1.55 24.72
CA VAL A 241 -17.82 0.90 25.40
C VAL A 241 -17.45 1.74 26.62
N PRO A 242 -17.40 1.14 27.83
CA PRO A 242 -16.96 1.84 29.01
C PRO A 242 -15.59 2.50 28.82
N PRO A 243 -15.34 3.70 29.38
CA PRO A 243 -14.07 4.43 29.15
C PRO A 243 -12.80 3.66 29.53
N ASP A 244 -12.89 2.80 30.54
CA ASP A 244 -11.81 1.91 31.02
C ASP A 244 -11.55 0.71 30.08
N GLN A 245 -12.50 0.38 29.22
CA GLN A 245 -12.38 -0.67 28.20
C GLN A 245 -12.04 -0.14 26.81
N CYS A 246 -11.95 1.18 26.64
CA CYS A 246 -11.56 1.77 25.36
C CYS A 246 -10.09 1.51 25.03
N ILE A 247 -9.80 1.36 23.73
CA ILE A 247 -8.45 1.39 23.20
C ILE A 247 -7.99 2.84 23.11
N VAL A 248 -6.91 3.21 23.79
CA VAL A 248 -6.36 4.56 23.68
C VAL A 248 -5.67 4.73 22.33
N LEU A 249 -6.20 5.61 21.49
CA LEU A 249 -5.71 5.85 20.13
C LEU A 249 -4.84 7.12 20.09
N LEU A 250 -3.60 6.96 19.67
CA LEU A 250 -2.64 8.03 19.38
C LEU A 250 -2.43 8.09 17.86
N VAL A 251 -2.67 9.24 17.25
CA VAL A 251 -2.44 9.45 15.82
C VAL A 251 -1.27 10.41 15.65
N ASN A 252 -0.31 10.04 14.80
CA ASN A 252 0.82 10.92 14.47
C ASN A 252 0.30 12.12 13.66
N ASP A 253 0.20 13.28 14.27
CA ASP A 253 -0.23 14.55 13.65
C ASP A 253 0.69 15.02 12.52
N LYS A 254 1.92 14.49 12.47
CA LYS A 254 2.92 14.78 11.43
C LYS A 254 3.00 13.73 10.33
N HIS A 255 2.07 12.77 10.29
CA HIS A 255 2.11 11.73 9.26
C HIS A 255 2.01 12.29 7.84
N ALA A 256 1.22 13.35 7.64
CA ALA A 256 0.95 13.91 6.31
C ALA A 256 2.11 14.77 5.76
N ILE A 257 2.98 15.34 6.62
CA ILE A 257 4.09 16.17 6.14
C ILE A 257 5.20 15.36 5.44
N HIS A 258 5.31 14.07 5.74
CA HIS A 258 6.22 13.16 5.06
C HIS A 258 5.46 12.42 3.96
N HIS A 259 5.63 12.88 2.72
CA HIS A 259 5.02 12.26 1.55
C HIS A 259 6.05 12.18 0.44
N VAL A 260 6.49 10.96 0.15
CA VAL A 260 7.35 10.68 -1.00
C VAL A 260 6.43 10.58 -2.22
N GLN A 261 6.41 11.66 -3.03
CA GLN A 261 5.54 11.75 -4.22
C GLN A 261 6.12 11.00 -5.43
N GLU A 262 7.25 10.32 -5.26
CA GLU A 262 7.92 9.63 -6.34
C GLU A 262 7.17 8.37 -6.76
N GLN A 263 7.33 8.07 -8.02
CA GLN A 263 6.56 7.05 -8.76
C GLN A 263 6.77 5.65 -8.18
N GLY A 264 5.68 5.02 -7.70
CA GLY A 264 5.70 3.66 -7.16
C GLY A 264 5.98 3.56 -5.67
N TYR A 265 6.08 4.68 -4.96
CA TYR A 265 6.21 4.68 -3.51
C TYR A 265 4.83 4.44 -2.88
N VAL A 266 4.63 3.27 -2.29
CA VAL A 266 3.32 2.84 -1.77
C VAL A 266 3.02 3.34 -0.36
N GLU A 267 4.07 3.72 0.39
CA GLU A 267 3.94 4.26 1.74
C GLU A 267 3.49 5.73 1.66
N ALA A 268 2.20 5.99 1.87
CA ALA A 268 1.55 7.27 1.63
C ALA A 268 0.64 7.70 2.79
N PRO A 269 0.38 9.02 2.98
CA PRO A 269 -0.48 9.54 4.05
C PRO A 269 -1.89 8.96 4.10
N VAL A 270 -2.48 8.63 2.96
CA VAL A 270 -3.83 8.05 2.82
C VAL A 270 -4.03 6.76 3.63
N ARG A 271 -2.96 6.06 4.00
CA ARG A 271 -3.02 4.88 4.86
C ARG A 271 -3.68 5.18 6.21
N ILE A 272 -3.30 6.30 6.82
CA ILE A 272 -3.88 6.75 8.11
C ILE A 272 -5.36 7.06 7.94
N ASP A 273 -5.74 7.80 6.90
CA ASP A 273 -7.12 8.17 6.64
C ASP A 273 -7.99 6.93 6.37
N SER A 274 -7.46 5.95 5.63
CA SER A 274 -8.15 4.68 5.36
C SER A 274 -8.43 3.89 6.64
N ILE A 275 -7.50 3.86 7.58
CA ILE A 275 -7.68 3.18 8.87
C ILE A 275 -8.69 3.95 9.71
N LEU A 276 -8.54 5.26 9.88
CA LEU A 276 -9.43 6.09 10.68
C LEU A 276 -10.87 6.03 10.20
N ALA A 277 -11.10 6.05 8.89
CA ALA A 277 -12.44 5.95 8.30
C ALA A 277 -13.22 4.69 8.71
N GLU A 278 -12.53 3.61 9.05
CA GLU A 278 -13.16 2.34 9.45
C GLU A 278 -13.22 2.14 10.97
N ILE A 279 -12.26 2.68 11.73
CA ILE A 279 -12.20 2.44 13.18
C ILE A 279 -12.96 3.50 13.98
N ASP A 280 -13.05 4.75 13.52
CA ASP A 280 -13.71 5.85 14.27
C ASP A 280 -15.18 5.58 14.59
N GLY A 281 -15.91 4.92 13.68
CA GLY A 281 -17.33 4.60 13.87
C GLY A 281 -17.61 3.41 14.80
N THR A 282 -16.58 2.69 15.28
CA THR A 282 -16.78 1.44 16.04
C THR A 282 -17.13 1.67 17.51
N GLY A 283 -16.79 2.84 18.07
CA GLY A 283 -16.89 3.13 19.50
C GLY A 283 -15.81 2.47 20.37
N LEU A 284 -14.90 1.68 19.80
CA LEU A 284 -13.84 0.99 20.54
C LEU A 284 -12.70 1.92 20.96
N PHE A 285 -12.54 3.07 20.30
CA PHE A 285 -11.35 3.91 20.43
C PHE A 285 -11.63 5.23 21.14
N ARG A 286 -10.67 5.64 21.98
CA ARG A 286 -10.63 6.97 22.58
C ARG A 286 -9.36 7.67 22.12
N ARG A 287 -9.50 8.73 21.32
CA ARG A 287 -8.36 9.53 20.85
C ARG A 287 -7.73 10.33 21.98
N THR A 288 -6.39 10.36 21.98
CA THR A 288 -5.58 11.14 22.93
C THR A 288 -4.45 11.82 22.15
N ALA A 289 -4.10 13.04 22.52
CA ALA A 289 -2.99 13.76 21.91
C ALA A 289 -1.64 13.17 22.35
N ALA A 290 -0.71 13.08 21.40
CA ALA A 290 0.65 12.64 21.71
C ALA A 290 1.43 13.72 22.46
N ARG A 291 2.18 13.30 23.47
CA ARG A 291 3.13 14.16 24.20
C ARG A 291 4.47 14.21 23.44
N ARG A 292 5.25 15.24 23.68
CA ARG A 292 6.60 15.35 23.14
C ARG A 292 7.62 14.78 24.12
N PHE A 293 8.49 13.92 23.64
CA PHE A 293 9.57 13.30 24.42
C PHE A 293 10.96 13.79 23.96
N SER A 294 11.91 13.73 24.89
CA SER A 294 13.32 14.03 24.60
C SER A 294 13.92 12.97 23.65
N GLU A 295 14.85 13.37 22.79
CA GLU A 295 15.62 12.45 21.93
C GLU A 295 16.44 11.41 22.71
N LYS A 296 16.58 11.55 24.04
CA LYS A 296 17.25 10.55 24.89
C LYS A 296 16.65 9.15 24.74
N HIS A 297 15.33 9.08 24.52
CA HIS A 297 14.64 7.80 24.34
C HIS A 297 14.97 7.15 23.00
N ILE A 298 15.10 7.94 21.93
CA ILE A 298 15.55 7.48 20.62
C ILE A 298 17.00 6.98 20.70
N LYS A 299 17.87 7.78 21.31
CA LYS A 299 19.30 7.46 21.46
C LYS A 299 19.58 6.29 22.43
N ALA A 300 18.56 5.81 23.14
CA ALA A 300 18.66 4.61 23.97
C ALA A 300 18.62 3.31 23.14
N VAL A 301 18.13 3.36 21.91
CA VAL A 301 18.00 2.20 20.99
C VAL A 301 18.65 2.44 19.64
N HIS A 302 19.05 3.68 19.32
CA HIS A 302 19.73 4.05 18.08
C HIS A 302 21.06 4.75 18.37
N ASP A 303 22.07 4.53 17.53
CA ASP A 303 23.36 5.22 17.58
C ASP A 303 23.15 6.75 17.55
N PRO A 304 23.66 7.50 18.53
CA PRO A 304 23.51 8.95 18.57
C PRO A 304 24.08 9.68 17.34
N LYS A 305 25.09 9.11 16.66
CA LYS A 305 25.67 9.68 15.42
C LYS A 305 24.70 9.50 14.26
N PHE A 306 24.05 8.35 14.17
CA PHE A 306 22.99 8.06 13.20
C PHE A 306 21.79 8.99 13.37
N VAL A 307 21.25 9.11 14.59
CA VAL A 307 20.13 10.04 14.89
C VAL A 307 20.51 11.48 14.55
N GLY A 308 21.72 11.91 14.95
CA GLY A 308 22.24 13.23 14.62
C GLY A 308 22.44 13.46 13.12
N TYR A 309 22.77 12.42 12.36
CA TYR A 309 22.84 12.45 10.90
C TYR A 309 21.47 12.68 10.28
N LEU A 310 20.47 11.84 10.59
CA LEU A 310 19.10 11.99 10.08
C LEU A 310 18.55 13.39 10.31
N LYS A 311 18.70 13.90 11.53
CA LYS A 311 18.26 15.26 11.89
C LYS A 311 18.92 16.34 11.05
N ARG A 312 20.24 16.26 10.86
CA ARG A 312 21.00 17.28 10.11
C ARG A 312 20.73 17.22 8.61
N VAL A 313 20.64 16.03 8.01
CA VAL A 313 20.39 15.92 6.57
C VAL A 313 18.98 16.43 6.25
N CYS A 314 17.96 15.99 6.98
CA CYS A 314 16.60 16.46 6.77
C CYS A 314 16.45 17.98 6.96
N ALA A 315 17.14 18.57 7.94
CA ALA A 315 17.11 20.02 8.18
C ALA A 315 17.76 20.88 7.08
N ARG A 316 18.58 20.28 6.22
CA ARG A 316 19.30 20.97 5.13
C ARG A 316 18.67 20.81 3.75
N LEU A 317 17.75 19.86 3.61
CA LEU A 317 17.06 19.62 2.34
C LEU A 317 16.02 20.71 2.09
N GLU A 318 15.90 21.13 0.84
CA GLU A 318 14.82 21.99 0.39
C GLU A 318 13.47 21.26 0.43
N PRO A 319 12.31 21.96 0.41
CA PRO A 319 11.00 21.33 0.54
C PRO A 319 10.74 20.20 -0.46
N ASP A 320 11.19 20.36 -1.70
CA ASP A 320 10.97 19.44 -2.81
C ASP A 320 12.18 18.53 -3.09
N GLU A 321 13.21 18.60 -2.26
CA GLU A 321 14.43 17.80 -2.42
C GLU A 321 14.32 16.47 -1.71
N SER A 322 14.72 15.40 -2.40
CA SER A 322 14.85 14.04 -1.86
C SER A 322 16.25 13.49 -2.12
N VAL A 323 16.85 12.88 -1.11
CA VAL A 323 18.14 12.20 -1.21
C VAL A 323 17.93 10.70 -1.17
N TYR A 324 18.25 10.03 -2.28
CA TYR A 324 18.28 8.57 -2.36
C TYR A 324 19.65 8.04 -1.95
N PRO A 325 19.68 6.91 -1.19
CA PRO A 325 20.94 6.31 -0.77
C PRO A 325 21.76 5.78 -1.94
N TYR A 326 23.07 6.03 -1.91
CA TYR A 326 24.01 5.38 -2.80
C TYR A 326 24.26 3.93 -2.37
N VAL A 327 24.48 3.04 -3.33
CA VAL A 327 24.96 1.69 -3.05
C VAL A 327 26.47 1.64 -3.13
N PHE A 328 27.13 1.39 -2.01
CA PHE A 328 28.57 1.12 -2.00
C PHE A 328 28.92 0.14 -0.85
N PRO A 329 29.91 -0.74 -1.05
CA PRO A 329 30.34 -1.62 0.02
C PRO A 329 31.06 -0.80 1.11
N ILE A 330 30.59 -0.90 2.35
CA ILE A 330 31.24 -0.25 3.49
C ILE A 330 32.38 -1.14 3.98
N ARG A 331 33.61 -0.78 3.62
CA ARG A 331 34.82 -1.52 4.01
C ARG A 331 35.47 -0.97 5.28
N ASN A 332 35.24 0.30 5.58
CA ASN A 332 35.77 0.95 6.76
C ASN A 332 34.74 1.86 7.41
N ILE A 333 34.04 1.35 8.39
CA ILE A 333 32.97 2.06 9.13
C ILE A 333 33.48 3.24 9.96
N ALA A 334 34.78 3.32 10.23
CA ALA A 334 35.37 4.45 10.95
C ALA A 334 35.53 5.70 10.08
N ARG A 335 35.36 5.58 8.77
CA ARG A 335 35.53 6.67 7.79
C ARG A 335 34.27 6.93 6.96
N PRO A 336 33.18 7.43 7.58
CA PRO A 336 31.97 7.74 6.83
C PRO A 336 32.23 8.92 5.85
N PRO A 337 31.49 8.98 4.72
CA PRO A 337 31.57 10.11 3.80
C PRO A 337 31.33 11.46 4.49
N ARG A 338 32.02 12.52 4.04
CA ARG A 338 31.83 13.86 4.61
C ARG A 338 30.55 14.51 4.15
N GLU A 339 30.23 14.34 2.86
CA GLU A 339 29.03 14.88 2.25
C GLU A 339 27.76 14.18 2.77
N LEU A 340 26.77 14.96 3.17
CA LEU A 340 25.58 14.43 3.84
C LEU A 340 24.71 13.58 2.90
N ALA A 341 24.55 13.97 1.64
CA ALA A 341 23.79 13.20 0.67
C ALA A 341 24.42 11.82 0.41
N ILE A 342 25.74 11.77 0.19
CA ILE A 342 26.50 10.53 -0.01
C ILE A 342 26.44 9.64 1.25
N ARG A 343 26.48 10.26 2.43
CA ARG A 343 26.39 9.54 3.71
C ARG A 343 25.06 8.81 3.92
N ALA A 344 24.01 9.10 3.14
CA ALA A 344 22.78 8.33 3.15
C ALA A 344 23.06 6.85 2.90
N GLY A 345 23.88 6.49 1.91
CA GLY A 345 24.27 5.11 1.63
C GLY A 345 25.10 4.43 2.72
N TYR A 346 25.71 5.20 3.62
CA TYR A 346 26.41 4.66 4.80
C TYR A 346 25.45 4.18 5.90
N TYR A 347 24.27 4.81 6.00
CA TYR A 347 23.30 4.52 7.03
C TYR A 347 22.02 3.83 6.52
N CYS A 348 21.91 3.53 5.22
CA CYS A 348 20.74 2.90 4.67
C CYS A 348 21.01 1.47 4.22
N ILE A 349 20.03 0.58 4.45
CA ILE A 349 20.10 -0.83 4.03
C ILE A 349 19.51 -1.07 2.64
N ASP A 350 18.93 -0.06 2.00
CA ASP A 350 18.34 -0.15 0.66
C ASP A 350 18.58 1.14 -0.15
N THR A 351 18.04 1.20 -1.37
CA THR A 351 18.18 2.33 -2.30
C THR A 351 16.88 3.04 -2.60
N PHE A 352 15.79 2.66 -1.94
CA PHE A 352 14.45 3.16 -2.23
C PHE A 352 13.78 3.86 -1.03
N THR A 353 14.48 3.99 0.10
CA THR A 353 14.02 4.77 1.26
C THR A 353 14.68 6.15 1.22
N PRO A 354 14.04 7.18 0.60
CA PRO A 354 14.67 8.49 0.46
C PRO A 354 14.59 9.31 1.74
N LEU A 355 15.55 10.20 1.91
CA LEU A 355 15.52 11.25 2.93
C LEU A 355 14.92 12.52 2.33
N SER A 356 13.88 13.04 2.95
CA SER A 356 13.28 14.34 2.68
C SER A 356 13.39 15.26 3.90
N ARG A 357 13.13 16.54 3.73
CA ARG A 357 13.08 17.52 4.83
C ARG A 357 12.21 17.06 6.01
N ASN A 358 11.12 16.38 5.70
CA ASN A 358 10.10 16.00 6.68
C ASN A 358 10.24 14.57 7.23
N ALA A 359 11.18 13.75 6.74
CA ALA A 359 11.34 12.36 7.17
C ALA A 359 11.64 12.25 8.68
N TYR A 360 12.62 12.98 9.19
CA TYR A 360 12.95 12.97 10.62
C TYR A 360 11.84 13.57 11.50
N PRO A 361 11.23 14.74 11.20
CA PRO A 361 10.10 15.25 11.98
C PRO A 361 8.91 14.31 12.06
N ALA A 362 8.56 13.61 10.97
CA ALA A 362 7.47 12.64 10.96
C ALA A 362 7.81 11.38 11.78
N ALA A 363 9.02 10.82 11.60
CA ALA A 363 9.49 9.69 12.39
C ALA A 363 9.60 10.01 13.88
N LYS A 364 10.02 11.24 14.24
CA LYS A 364 10.02 11.69 15.65
C LYS A 364 8.61 11.79 16.21
N GLY A 365 7.64 12.27 15.43
CA GLY A 365 6.22 12.27 15.81
C GLY A 365 5.69 10.85 16.04
N ALA A 366 6.09 9.88 15.22
CA ALA A 366 5.74 8.47 15.40
C ALA A 366 6.29 7.92 16.73
N VAL A 367 7.54 8.24 17.07
CA VAL A 367 8.13 7.87 18.37
C VAL A 367 7.37 8.53 19.54
N ASP A 368 6.97 9.80 19.41
CA ASP A 368 6.19 10.49 20.45
C ASP A 368 4.84 9.82 20.69
N CYS A 369 4.17 9.37 19.63
CA CYS A 369 2.93 8.58 19.73
C CYS A 369 3.17 7.24 20.45
N ALA A 370 4.19 6.49 20.06
CA ALA A 370 4.51 5.18 20.63
C ALA A 370 4.85 5.29 22.13
N LEU A 371 5.62 6.30 22.54
CA LEU A 371 5.95 6.56 23.94
C LEU A 371 4.72 7.01 24.75
N THR A 372 3.87 7.87 24.17
CA THR A 372 2.63 8.26 24.85
C THR A 372 1.70 7.05 25.05
N ALA A 373 1.61 6.19 24.03
CA ALA A 373 0.82 4.96 24.11
C ALA A 373 1.39 3.99 25.19
N ALA A 374 2.72 3.90 25.31
CA ALA A 374 3.38 3.14 26.37
C ALA A 374 3.11 3.73 27.77
N GLU A 375 3.09 5.07 27.93
CA GLU A 375 2.67 5.70 29.20
C GLU A 375 1.23 5.34 29.56
N LYS A 376 0.31 5.30 28.58
CA LYS A 376 -1.07 4.90 28.82
C LYS A 376 -1.18 3.45 29.32
N ILE A 377 -0.36 2.55 28.82
CA ILE A 377 -0.28 1.18 29.37
C ILE A 377 0.19 1.21 30.82
N LEU A 378 1.21 2.01 31.18
CA LEU A 378 1.68 2.16 32.56
C LEU A 378 0.66 2.87 33.48
N GLU A 379 -0.20 3.72 32.93
CA GLU A 379 -1.34 4.33 33.65
C GLU A 379 -2.49 3.33 33.93
N GLY A 380 -2.38 2.08 33.44
CA GLY A 380 -3.35 1.02 33.68
C GLY A 380 -4.35 0.76 32.55
N TYR A 381 -4.25 1.47 31.42
CA TYR A 381 -5.04 1.12 30.25
C TYR A 381 -4.60 -0.24 29.69
N ARG A 382 -5.60 -1.06 29.38
CA ARG A 382 -5.34 -2.42 28.89
C ARG A 382 -4.84 -2.48 27.46
N LEU A 383 -5.39 -1.62 26.61
CA LEU A 383 -5.05 -1.55 25.19
C LEU A 383 -4.73 -0.11 24.80
N SER A 384 -3.64 0.08 24.07
CA SER A 384 -3.31 1.34 23.40
C SER A 384 -2.87 1.08 21.96
N TYR A 385 -3.15 2.03 21.07
CA TYR A 385 -2.80 1.95 19.67
C TYR A 385 -2.10 3.23 19.20
N ALA A 386 -0.86 3.08 18.76
CA ALA A 386 -0.11 4.12 18.08
C ALA A 386 -0.30 3.98 16.55
N LEU A 387 -1.24 4.73 15.99
CA LEU A 387 -1.46 4.81 14.55
C LEU A 387 -0.44 5.80 13.97
N ILE A 388 0.67 5.27 13.54
CA ILE A 388 1.84 6.03 13.12
C ILE A 388 2.17 5.82 11.65
N ARG A 389 2.87 6.81 11.10
CA ARG A 389 3.55 6.84 9.82
C ARG A 389 4.68 7.90 9.91
N PRO A 390 5.89 7.62 9.39
CA PRO A 390 6.35 6.39 8.75
C PRO A 390 6.39 5.19 9.69
N PRO A 391 6.47 3.94 9.15
CA PRO A 391 6.69 2.74 9.94
C PRO A 391 8.08 2.71 10.58
N GLY A 392 8.39 1.69 11.40
CA GLY A 392 9.62 1.69 12.20
C GLY A 392 10.42 0.39 12.22
N HIS A 393 9.83 -0.77 11.97
CA HIS A 393 10.40 -2.08 12.30
C HIS A 393 11.66 -2.49 11.52
N HIS A 394 11.97 -1.81 10.41
CA HIS A 394 13.23 -2.02 9.67
C HIS A 394 14.38 -1.13 10.12
N ALA A 395 14.13 -0.08 10.92
CA ALA A 395 15.20 0.78 11.42
C ALA A 395 15.99 0.05 12.52
N GLU A 396 17.26 -0.24 12.23
CA GLU A 396 18.21 -0.90 13.12
C GLU A 396 18.91 0.11 14.05
N TYR A 397 19.81 -0.38 14.90
CA TYR A 397 20.59 0.50 15.78
C TYR A 397 21.29 1.65 15.04
N ARG A 398 21.85 1.37 13.85
CA ARG A 398 22.64 2.33 13.06
C ARG A 398 22.16 2.58 11.65
N SER A 399 21.06 2.00 11.23
CA SER A 399 20.62 2.09 9.85
C SER A 399 19.12 2.29 9.72
N PHE A 400 18.73 2.88 8.59
CA PHE A 400 17.34 3.06 8.17
C PHE A 400 17.10 2.33 6.84
N GLY A 401 15.84 2.07 6.50
CA GLY A 401 15.43 1.43 5.25
C GLY A 401 14.02 0.87 5.34
N GLY A 402 13.50 0.29 4.25
CA GLY A 402 12.15 -0.28 4.23
C GLY A 402 11.07 0.73 4.65
N PHE A 403 11.17 1.98 4.22
CA PHE A 403 10.31 3.11 4.63
C PHE A 403 10.48 3.55 6.09
N CYS A 404 11.34 2.91 6.88
CA CYS A 404 11.53 3.12 8.32
C CYS A 404 12.77 3.96 8.60
N TYR A 405 12.65 5.00 9.41
CA TYR A 405 13.75 5.90 9.80
C TYR A 405 14.16 5.75 11.27
N LEU A 406 13.19 5.57 12.16
CA LEU A 406 13.38 5.33 13.60
C LEU A 406 12.46 4.19 14.02
N ASN A 407 12.94 3.28 14.86
CA ASN A 407 12.15 2.16 15.34
C ASN A 407 11.28 2.56 16.54
N SER A 408 10.09 3.02 16.26
CA SER A 408 9.13 3.47 17.29
C SER A 408 8.77 2.35 18.27
N ALA A 409 8.65 1.11 17.79
CA ALA A 409 8.34 -0.05 18.60
C ALA A 409 9.50 -0.41 19.55
N ALA A 410 10.74 -0.37 19.08
CA ALA A 410 11.91 -0.61 19.92
C ALA A 410 12.09 0.49 20.98
N VAL A 411 11.80 1.76 20.64
CA VAL A 411 11.82 2.85 21.63
C VAL A 411 10.79 2.63 22.73
N ALA A 412 9.55 2.22 22.37
CA ALA A 412 8.51 1.90 23.34
C ALA A 412 8.87 0.67 24.18
N ALA A 413 9.44 -0.38 23.57
CA ALA A 413 9.90 -1.57 24.27
C ALA A 413 11.01 -1.24 25.28
N GLN A 414 11.99 -0.42 24.90
CA GLN A 414 13.03 0.09 25.80
C GLN A 414 12.46 0.92 26.95
N TYR A 415 11.36 1.64 26.71
CA TYR A 415 10.70 2.43 27.74
C TYR A 415 10.00 1.50 28.75
N LEU A 416 9.19 0.54 28.27
CA LEU A 416 8.44 -0.41 29.08
C LEU A 416 9.35 -1.42 29.80
N SER A 417 10.50 -1.80 29.22
CA SER A 417 11.41 -2.78 29.82
C SER A 417 12.04 -2.32 31.15
N ARG A 418 11.90 -1.07 31.51
CA ARG A 418 12.27 -0.54 32.83
C ARG A 418 11.26 -0.91 33.92
N HIS A 419 10.07 -1.34 33.52
CA HIS A 419 8.94 -1.64 34.40
C HIS A 419 8.59 -3.13 34.42
N GLY A 420 9.15 -3.92 33.50
CA GLY A 420 8.91 -5.36 33.42
C GLY A 420 9.40 -5.94 32.10
N LYS A 421 9.23 -7.23 31.90
CA LYS A 421 9.59 -7.95 30.68
C LYS A 421 8.65 -7.59 29.54
N VAL A 422 9.20 -7.40 28.35
CA VAL A 422 8.43 -7.03 27.14
C VAL A 422 8.50 -8.14 26.10
N ALA A 423 7.35 -8.63 25.62
CA ALA A 423 7.31 -9.42 24.39
C ALA A 423 6.91 -8.53 23.21
N MET A 424 7.65 -8.59 22.14
CA MET A 424 7.34 -7.95 20.87
C MET A 424 6.93 -9.04 19.87
N ILE A 425 5.74 -8.95 19.30
CA ILE A 425 5.27 -9.85 18.25
C ILE A 425 5.01 -9.02 17.00
N ASP A 426 5.85 -9.23 16.00
CA ASP A 426 5.74 -8.59 14.69
C ASP A 426 4.95 -9.50 13.75
N ILE A 427 3.83 -8.98 13.26
CA ILE A 427 2.91 -9.67 12.36
C ILE A 427 2.87 -9.03 10.97
N ASP A 428 3.83 -8.17 10.65
CA ASP A 428 4.07 -7.64 9.31
C ASP A 428 4.55 -8.74 8.36
N HIS A 429 4.30 -8.58 7.06
CA HIS A 429 4.78 -9.52 6.05
C HIS A 429 6.32 -9.56 5.96
N HIS A 430 6.97 -8.43 6.27
CA HIS A 430 8.41 -8.29 6.24
C HIS A 430 9.04 -8.55 7.60
N HIS A 431 10.28 -9.03 7.58
CA HIS A 431 11.00 -9.27 8.83
C HIS A 431 11.33 -7.97 9.56
N GLY A 432 10.99 -7.90 10.85
CA GLY A 432 11.38 -6.80 11.73
C GLY A 432 12.86 -6.87 12.15
N ASN A 433 13.77 -6.66 11.20
CA ASN A 433 15.20 -6.71 11.43
C ASN A 433 15.67 -5.66 12.44
N GLY A 434 14.96 -4.53 12.54
CA GLY A 434 15.35 -3.45 13.45
C GLY A 434 15.26 -3.82 14.91
N GLN A 435 14.13 -4.36 15.39
CA GLN A 435 14.04 -4.80 16.77
C GLN A 435 14.88 -6.04 17.05
N GLN A 436 15.08 -6.93 16.06
CA GLN A 436 16.03 -8.03 16.19
C GLN A 436 17.43 -7.49 16.46
N ASP A 437 17.95 -6.56 15.65
CA ASP A 437 19.27 -5.97 15.79
C ASP A 437 19.43 -5.26 17.15
N ILE A 438 18.46 -4.42 17.53
CA ILE A 438 18.51 -3.62 18.76
C ILE A 438 18.50 -4.48 20.04
N PHE A 439 17.73 -5.56 20.06
CA PHE A 439 17.56 -6.40 21.25
C PHE A 439 18.27 -7.75 21.18
N TYR A 440 19.18 -7.96 20.22
CA TYR A 440 19.79 -9.25 19.94
C TYR A 440 20.58 -9.85 21.11
N GLU A 441 21.11 -9.01 22.00
CA GLU A 441 21.87 -9.41 23.19
C GLU A 441 21.12 -9.21 24.51
N ARG A 442 19.79 -8.99 24.44
CA ARG A 442 18.96 -8.70 25.61
C ARG A 442 18.02 -9.85 25.96
N SER A 443 17.87 -10.13 27.26
CA SER A 443 17.00 -11.20 27.79
C SER A 443 15.70 -10.70 28.42
N ASP A 444 15.55 -9.39 28.61
CA ASP A 444 14.35 -8.74 29.16
C ASP A 444 13.33 -8.32 28.09
N VAL A 445 13.75 -8.35 26.82
CA VAL A 445 12.87 -8.13 25.65
C VAL A 445 12.94 -9.37 24.76
N LEU A 446 11.79 -10.02 24.55
CA LEU A 446 11.63 -11.12 23.60
C LEU A 446 11.13 -10.57 22.27
N THR A 447 11.86 -10.77 21.20
CA THR A 447 11.44 -10.42 19.83
C THR A 447 10.98 -11.67 19.08
N ILE A 448 9.77 -11.60 18.49
CA ILE A 448 9.20 -12.65 17.64
C ILE A 448 8.73 -11.99 16.35
N SER A 449 9.10 -12.52 15.19
CA SER A 449 8.65 -12.04 13.89
C SER A 449 8.14 -13.18 13.02
N ILE A 450 6.90 -13.02 12.47
CA ILE A 450 6.27 -13.95 11.53
C ILE A 450 6.28 -13.28 10.17
N HIS A 451 7.14 -13.72 9.26
CA HIS A 451 7.42 -13.01 8.02
C HIS A 451 7.66 -13.93 6.84
N GLY A 452 7.67 -13.39 5.64
CA GLY A 452 8.06 -14.11 4.44
C GLY A 452 9.54 -14.52 4.47
N GLN A 453 9.85 -15.66 3.89
CA GLN A 453 11.22 -16.16 3.90
C GLN A 453 12.22 -15.15 3.31
N PRO A 454 13.37 -14.85 3.99
CA PRO A 454 14.33 -13.84 3.53
C PRO A 454 14.89 -14.08 2.12
N ARG A 455 14.86 -15.33 1.64
CA ARG A 455 15.32 -15.66 0.26
C ARG A 455 14.55 -14.94 -0.85
N PHE A 456 13.31 -14.49 -0.58
CA PHE A 456 12.46 -13.80 -1.55
C PHE A 456 11.72 -12.58 -0.98
N THR A 457 11.83 -12.33 0.34
CA THR A 457 11.16 -11.19 1.01
C THR A 457 12.21 -10.26 1.63
N TYR A 458 11.99 -8.95 1.51
CA TYR A 458 12.81 -7.93 2.15
C TYR A 458 12.90 -8.17 3.68
N PRO A 459 14.04 -7.93 4.35
CA PRO A 459 15.26 -7.28 3.86
C PRO A 459 16.27 -8.23 3.18
N TYR A 460 15.95 -9.50 2.94
CA TYR A 460 16.75 -10.54 2.28
C TYR A 460 17.94 -11.06 3.08
N PHE A 461 18.58 -10.27 3.91
CA PHE A 461 19.82 -10.62 4.64
C PHE A 461 19.60 -11.01 6.10
N SER A 462 18.38 -10.89 6.63
CA SER A 462 18.01 -11.17 8.03
C SER A 462 16.61 -11.76 8.11
N GLY A 463 16.32 -12.49 9.20
CA GLY A 463 15.04 -13.17 9.43
C GLY A 463 15.15 -14.71 9.28
N PHE A 464 16.35 -15.25 9.29
CA PHE A 464 16.55 -16.70 9.23
C PHE A 464 16.21 -17.37 10.58
N LYS A 465 15.72 -18.61 10.51
CA LYS A 465 15.23 -19.36 11.67
C LYS A 465 16.30 -19.65 12.73
N ASP A 466 17.55 -19.66 12.33
CA ASP A 466 18.72 -19.91 13.19
C ASP A 466 19.23 -18.65 13.90
N GLU A 467 18.75 -17.46 13.55
CA GLU A 467 19.04 -16.21 14.24
C GLU A 467 18.24 -16.14 15.56
N ARG A 468 18.87 -16.51 16.68
CA ARG A 468 18.20 -16.70 17.97
C ARG A 468 18.66 -15.79 19.08
N GLY A 469 19.38 -14.71 18.76
CA GLY A 469 20.06 -13.85 19.73
C GLY A 469 21.46 -14.33 20.09
N SER A 470 22.22 -13.48 20.75
CA SER A 470 23.59 -13.77 21.20
C SER A 470 23.82 -13.32 22.65
N GLY A 471 24.91 -13.81 23.24
CA GLY A 471 25.24 -13.50 24.64
C GLY A 471 24.07 -13.73 25.60
N PRO A 472 23.73 -12.75 26.45
CA PRO A 472 22.56 -12.82 27.34
C PRO A 472 21.22 -12.93 26.62
N GLY A 473 21.13 -12.45 25.37
CA GLY A 473 19.94 -12.49 24.54
C GLY A 473 19.72 -13.82 23.80
N ARG A 474 20.58 -14.81 24.01
CA ARG A 474 20.44 -16.12 23.35
C ARG A 474 19.08 -16.75 23.66
N ASN A 475 18.33 -17.14 22.62
CA ASN A 475 16.97 -17.66 22.66
C ASN A 475 15.89 -16.62 23.04
N TYR A 476 16.20 -15.31 23.00
CA TYR A 476 15.22 -14.24 23.16
C TYR A 476 14.89 -13.55 21.84
N ASN A 477 15.34 -14.10 20.71
CA ASN A 477 14.87 -13.79 19.36
C ASN A 477 14.30 -15.05 18.71
N MET A 478 13.14 -14.93 18.03
CA MET A 478 12.48 -16.02 17.33
C MET A 478 11.96 -15.57 15.97
N ASN A 479 12.52 -16.11 14.90
CA ASN A 479 12.07 -15.92 13.53
C ASN A 479 11.21 -17.09 13.06
N ILE A 480 10.06 -16.79 12.45
CA ILE A 480 9.13 -17.75 11.86
C ILE A 480 8.97 -17.40 10.36
N PRO A 481 9.99 -17.74 9.54
CA PRO A 481 9.91 -17.46 8.10
C PRO A 481 8.92 -18.41 7.44
N LEU A 482 7.96 -17.86 6.70
CA LEU A 482 6.92 -18.57 5.99
C LEU A 482 7.14 -18.52 4.48
N PRO A 483 6.63 -19.50 3.70
CA PRO A 483 6.81 -19.54 2.26
C PRO A 483 6.05 -18.43 1.55
N GLU A 484 6.29 -18.31 0.25
CA GLU A 484 5.72 -17.26 -0.60
C GLU A 484 4.18 -17.26 -0.64
N SER A 485 3.55 -18.43 -0.51
CA SER A 485 2.08 -18.54 -0.47
C SER A 485 1.61 -19.04 0.89
N VAL A 486 0.83 -18.20 1.58
CA VAL A 486 0.25 -18.47 2.90
C VAL A 486 -1.20 -17.99 2.94
N ASP A 487 -2.08 -18.88 3.40
CA ASP A 487 -3.46 -18.55 3.75
C ASP A 487 -3.63 -18.31 5.26
N GLY A 488 -4.80 -17.85 5.68
CA GLY A 488 -5.09 -17.58 7.08
C GLY A 488 -4.92 -18.79 7.99
N ARG A 489 -5.21 -20.01 7.52
CA ARG A 489 -5.05 -21.24 8.31
C ARG A 489 -3.58 -21.54 8.60
N ARG A 490 -2.73 -21.41 7.60
CA ARG A 490 -1.29 -21.63 7.73
C ARG A 490 -0.65 -20.55 8.60
N TYR A 491 -1.09 -19.31 8.43
CA TYR A 491 -0.64 -18.19 9.25
C TYR A 491 -0.97 -18.40 10.73
N ARG A 492 -2.20 -18.80 11.07
CA ARG A 492 -2.62 -19.06 12.45
C ARG A 492 -1.78 -20.11 13.15
N ARG A 493 -1.34 -21.18 12.46
CA ARG A 493 -0.41 -22.17 13.05
C ARG A 493 0.94 -21.56 13.43
N ALA A 494 1.45 -20.62 12.63
CA ALA A 494 2.67 -19.89 12.97
C ALA A 494 2.45 -18.98 14.19
N LEU A 495 1.31 -18.26 14.21
CA LEU A 495 0.92 -17.39 15.32
C LEU A 495 0.75 -18.18 16.63
N GLU A 496 0.15 -19.37 16.61
CA GLU A 496 0.09 -20.27 17.79
C GLU A 496 1.48 -20.58 18.36
N GLY A 497 2.46 -20.82 17.49
CA GLY A 497 3.86 -21.04 17.89
C GLY A 497 4.46 -19.81 18.57
N ALA A 498 4.22 -18.62 18.02
CA ALA A 498 4.64 -17.34 18.58
C ALA A 498 4.02 -17.10 19.97
N LEU A 499 2.70 -17.31 20.10
CA LEU A 499 1.96 -17.14 21.36
C LEU A 499 2.45 -18.10 22.46
N LYS A 500 2.68 -19.38 22.13
CA LYS A 500 3.27 -20.34 23.06
C LYS A 500 4.65 -19.91 23.55
N ARG A 501 5.46 -19.31 22.67
CA ARG A 501 6.79 -18.79 23.03
C ARG A 501 6.67 -17.56 23.93
N ALA A 502 5.78 -16.62 23.60
CA ALA A 502 5.50 -15.44 24.41
C ALA A 502 4.99 -15.82 25.81
N ALA A 503 4.02 -16.74 25.91
CA ALA A 503 3.48 -17.20 27.20
C ALA A 503 4.56 -17.84 28.10
N ARG A 504 5.49 -18.63 27.52
CA ARG A 504 6.62 -19.20 28.26
C ARG A 504 7.61 -18.15 28.76
N PHE A 505 7.74 -17.04 28.09
CA PHE A 505 8.60 -15.93 28.49
C PHE A 505 8.02 -15.18 29.72
N ARG A 506 6.70 -15.24 29.91
CA ARG A 506 5.95 -14.54 30.99
C ARG A 506 6.25 -13.05 30.98
N PRO A 507 5.93 -12.34 29.89
CA PRO A 507 6.11 -10.90 29.83
C PRO A 507 5.09 -10.17 30.70
N ASP A 508 5.44 -8.97 31.15
CA ASP A 508 4.53 -8.04 31.81
C ASP A 508 3.78 -7.18 30.78
N PHE A 509 4.37 -6.96 29.61
CA PHE A 509 3.82 -6.15 28.54
C PHE A 509 3.94 -6.85 27.18
N LEU A 510 2.93 -6.65 26.34
CA LEU A 510 2.93 -7.07 24.94
C LEU A 510 2.99 -5.85 24.02
N ILE A 511 3.91 -5.87 23.05
CA ILE A 511 3.90 -4.94 21.90
C ILE A 511 3.59 -5.73 20.64
N ILE A 512 2.56 -5.33 19.92
CA ILE A 512 2.20 -5.89 18.63
C ILE A 512 2.63 -4.89 17.56
N LEU A 513 3.51 -5.31 16.66
CA LEU A 513 3.84 -4.57 15.46
C LEU A 513 2.86 -5.02 14.38
N LEU A 514 1.91 -4.14 14.08
CA LEU A 514 0.76 -4.44 13.23
C LEU A 514 1.06 -4.09 11.77
N GLY A 515 1.56 -5.06 11.00
CA GLY A 515 1.54 -5.01 9.55
C GLY A 515 0.24 -5.58 9.00
N LEU A 516 -0.36 -4.89 8.04
CA LEU A 516 -1.57 -5.32 7.33
C LEU A 516 -1.27 -5.72 5.87
N ASP A 517 -0.01 -5.78 5.50
CA ASP A 517 0.51 -6.21 4.19
C ASP A 517 0.52 -7.74 3.98
N THR A 518 0.12 -8.51 4.99
CA THR A 518 -0.21 -9.93 4.89
C THR A 518 -1.54 -10.18 4.17
N ALA A 519 -2.31 -9.11 3.89
CA ALA A 519 -3.60 -9.16 3.23
C ALA A 519 -3.50 -9.62 1.77
N ARG A 520 -4.57 -10.27 1.28
CA ARG A 520 -4.71 -10.62 -0.13
C ARG A 520 -4.59 -9.36 -1.01
N ALA A 521 -3.73 -9.44 -2.02
CA ALA A 521 -3.48 -8.40 -3.01
C ALA A 521 -2.81 -7.12 -2.47
N ASP A 522 -2.19 -7.15 -1.29
CA ASP A 522 -1.30 -6.07 -0.88
C ASP A 522 -0.11 -5.97 -1.86
N PRO A 523 0.27 -4.75 -2.30
CA PRO A 523 1.32 -4.58 -3.31
C PRO A 523 2.72 -4.98 -2.84
N THR A 524 2.95 -5.12 -1.53
CA THR A 524 4.24 -5.48 -0.96
C THR A 524 4.29 -6.90 -0.42
N GLY A 525 3.11 -7.51 -0.17
CA GLY A 525 2.97 -8.87 0.34
C GLY A 525 2.63 -9.89 -0.74
N THR A 526 2.78 -11.17 -0.42
CA THR A 526 2.45 -12.29 -1.32
C THR A 526 1.38 -13.22 -0.74
N TRP A 527 0.97 -12.97 0.50
CA TRP A 527 0.01 -13.83 1.23
C TRP A 527 -1.44 -13.48 0.89
N SER A 528 -2.36 -14.26 1.41
CA SER A 528 -3.77 -14.18 1.02
C SER A 528 -4.72 -14.16 2.23
N LEU A 529 -4.36 -13.44 3.29
CA LEU A 529 -5.24 -13.27 4.43
C LEU A 529 -6.44 -12.38 4.05
N GLU A 530 -7.62 -12.78 4.49
CA GLU A 530 -8.87 -12.03 4.37
C GLU A 530 -9.19 -11.29 5.67
N SER A 531 -10.18 -10.41 5.67
CA SER A 531 -10.52 -9.58 6.84
C SER A 531 -10.88 -10.40 8.07
N GLU A 532 -11.55 -11.53 7.89
CA GLU A 532 -11.91 -12.47 8.97
C GLU A 532 -10.67 -13.10 9.62
N ASP A 533 -9.60 -13.32 8.85
CA ASP A 533 -8.34 -13.82 9.39
C ASP A 533 -7.69 -12.81 10.34
N PHE A 534 -7.77 -11.51 10.04
CA PHE A 534 -7.28 -10.46 10.93
C PHE A 534 -8.07 -10.42 12.24
N GLU A 535 -9.39 -10.64 12.21
CA GLU A 535 -10.20 -10.73 13.43
C GLU A 535 -9.78 -11.91 14.31
N VAL A 536 -9.60 -13.09 13.71
CA VAL A 536 -9.14 -14.27 14.43
C VAL A 536 -7.74 -14.06 15.01
N ASN A 537 -6.82 -13.47 14.24
CA ASN A 537 -5.46 -13.17 14.70
C ASN A 537 -5.46 -12.18 15.87
N GLY A 538 -6.29 -11.12 15.80
CA GLY A 538 -6.49 -10.18 16.90
C GLY A 538 -7.00 -10.88 18.17
N ARG A 539 -8.00 -11.75 18.04
CA ARG A 539 -8.53 -12.55 19.15
C ARG A 539 -7.49 -13.47 19.78
N MET A 540 -6.67 -14.12 18.96
CA MET A 540 -5.58 -14.97 19.42
C MET A 540 -4.53 -14.18 20.20
N LEU A 541 -4.13 -13.01 19.73
CA LEU A 541 -3.19 -12.12 20.43
C LEU A 541 -3.78 -11.59 21.73
N GLY A 542 -5.05 -11.18 21.74
CA GLY A 542 -5.77 -10.71 22.92
C GLY A 542 -5.89 -11.77 24.02
N SER A 543 -5.93 -13.07 23.66
CA SER A 543 -6.02 -14.19 24.62
C SER A 543 -4.77 -14.36 25.52
N LEU A 544 -3.65 -13.69 25.20
CA LEU A 544 -2.51 -13.60 26.14
C LEU A 544 -2.86 -12.84 27.42
N ASN A 545 -3.92 -12.07 27.39
CA ASN A 545 -4.45 -11.34 28.54
C ASN A 545 -3.43 -10.40 29.20
N LEU A 546 -2.63 -9.68 28.42
CA LEU A 546 -1.57 -8.75 28.84
C LEU A 546 -1.94 -7.30 28.53
N PRO A 547 -1.41 -6.33 29.30
CA PRO A 547 -1.39 -4.94 28.86
C PRO A 547 -0.68 -4.84 27.51
N THR A 548 -1.40 -4.33 26.48
CA THR A 548 -0.94 -4.45 25.09
C THR A 548 -0.88 -3.11 24.38
N LEU A 549 0.28 -2.78 23.84
CA LEU A 549 0.52 -1.67 22.94
C LEU A 549 0.57 -2.20 21.50
N VAL A 550 -0.30 -1.69 20.64
CA VAL A 550 -0.26 -1.95 19.20
C VAL A 550 0.42 -0.76 18.49
N ILE A 551 1.33 -1.05 17.59
CA ILE A 551 2.04 -0.04 16.78
C ILE A 551 1.83 -0.37 15.31
N GLN A 552 1.34 0.61 14.54
CA GLN A 552 1.11 0.43 13.11
C GLN A 552 2.44 0.36 12.36
N GLU A 553 2.58 -0.67 11.55
CA GLU A 553 3.69 -0.86 10.61
C GLU A 553 3.17 -0.86 9.15
N GLY A 554 3.46 -1.86 8.34
CA GLY A 554 3.08 -1.96 6.93
C GLY A 554 1.59 -2.14 6.65
N GLY A 555 1.29 -2.35 5.39
CA GLY A 555 -0.05 -2.46 4.80
C GLY A 555 -0.35 -1.32 3.84
N TYR A 556 -0.58 -1.66 2.55
CA TYR A 556 -0.54 -0.68 1.45
C TYR A 556 -1.71 -0.84 0.46
N ASP A 557 -2.61 -1.80 0.65
CA ASP A 557 -3.88 -1.84 -0.06
C ASP A 557 -4.94 -0.99 0.65
N ASN A 558 -4.96 0.31 0.34
CA ASN A 558 -5.82 1.30 0.98
C ASN A 558 -7.33 0.99 0.92
N ARG A 559 -7.76 0.06 0.05
CA ARG A 559 -9.17 -0.35 -0.09
C ARG A 559 -9.64 -1.25 1.04
N VAL A 560 -8.74 -2.07 1.56
CA VAL A 560 -9.06 -3.05 2.62
C VAL A 560 -8.28 -2.78 3.91
N LEU A 561 -7.31 -1.88 3.87
CA LEU A 561 -6.43 -1.56 4.99
C LEU A 561 -7.22 -1.20 6.25
N GLY A 562 -8.17 -0.26 6.14
CA GLY A 562 -9.01 0.14 7.27
C GLY A 562 -9.97 -0.97 7.71
N ILE A 563 -10.55 -1.72 6.76
CA ILE A 563 -11.43 -2.87 7.05
C ILE A 563 -10.65 -3.92 7.85
N ASN A 564 -9.44 -4.27 7.42
CA ASN A 564 -8.60 -5.25 8.09
C ASN A 564 -8.18 -4.78 9.49
N ALA A 565 -7.85 -3.48 9.65
CA ALA A 565 -7.58 -2.89 10.95
C ALA A 565 -8.80 -3.00 11.88
N ARG A 566 -10.00 -2.65 11.41
CA ARG A 566 -11.24 -2.77 12.16
C ARG A 566 -11.50 -4.20 12.64
N HIS A 567 -11.36 -5.19 11.75
CA HIS A 567 -11.51 -6.60 12.11
C HIS A 567 -10.46 -7.05 13.14
N PHE A 568 -9.19 -6.68 12.94
CA PHE A 568 -8.12 -6.99 13.89
C PHE A 568 -8.44 -6.46 15.29
N PHE A 569 -8.82 -5.18 15.40
CA PHE A 569 -9.13 -4.58 16.69
C PHE A 569 -10.42 -5.10 17.31
N ALA A 570 -11.43 -5.46 16.52
CA ALA A 570 -12.63 -6.14 17.04
C ALA A 570 -12.28 -7.48 17.70
N GLY A 571 -11.44 -8.27 17.08
CA GLY A 571 -10.94 -9.53 17.63
C GLY A 571 -10.07 -9.32 18.88
N LEU A 572 -9.11 -8.40 18.82
CA LEU A 572 -8.21 -8.09 19.94
C LEU A 572 -9.00 -7.61 21.17
N TRP A 573 -9.89 -6.65 20.97
CA TRP A 573 -10.74 -6.09 22.03
C TRP A 573 -11.65 -7.14 22.65
N SER A 574 -12.31 -7.96 21.83
CA SER A 574 -13.23 -8.99 22.32
C SER A 574 -12.55 -10.01 23.25
N ALA A 575 -11.27 -10.34 22.99
CA ALA A 575 -10.52 -11.27 23.84
C ALA A 575 -9.88 -10.61 25.07
N ALA A 576 -9.52 -9.33 24.98
CA ALA A 576 -8.88 -8.61 26.07
C ALA A 576 -9.87 -8.21 27.18
N PHE A 577 -11.18 -8.09 26.86
CA PHE A 577 -12.25 -7.69 27.75
C PHE A 577 -13.38 -8.74 27.87
N ALA A 578 -13.09 -10.01 27.52
CA ALA A 578 -13.99 -11.14 27.67
C ALA A 578 -14.17 -11.59 29.14
#